data_46d0f93a6cdf294beb0269f25027aa7e
#
_entry.id   46d0f93a6cdf294beb0269f25027aa7e
#
_cell.length_a   1.000
_cell.length_b   1.000
_cell.length_c   1.000
_cell.angle_alpha   90.00
_cell.angle_beta   90.00
_cell.angle_gamma   90.00
#
_symmetry.space_group_name_H-M   'P 1'
#
loop_
_entity.id
_entity.type
_entity.pdbx_description
1 polymer ?
#
loop_
_entity_poly.entity_id
_entity_poly.type
_entity_poly.pdbx_seq_one_letter_code
_entity_poly.pdbx_strand_id
1 'polypeptide(L)'
;MKQLMKKSQFRAYVEGQKKQVKSGRLYELKMFSKHIDMLEQLDLLVDNPQPGREKVLWQDYKAGCDVLCIGARYGVEMLALREMGFSPNKVVGIDLYPRAADVRRADMHELPFGPAAFDIVYSHHTLDHSLDPRKALAEMARVSRPGSVWVFTVPYNDHGPEESVDFDSPDEVVGYLLKAKGKKAEVLYRQEVVRTAAGHVLPTDTWLPRKWANEVRLIIR
;
A
#
# COMPACT_ATOMS: atom_id res chain seq x y z
N MET A 1 -21.55 -11.47 11.36
CA MET A 1 -21.28 -10.29 10.52
C MET A 1 -20.60 -9.24 11.40
N LYS A 2 -19.26 -9.11 11.32
CA LYS A 2 -18.55 -7.99 11.96
C LYS A 2 -18.83 -6.74 11.13
N GLN A 3 -19.51 -5.78 11.71
CA GLN A 3 -19.79 -4.49 11.11
C GLN A 3 -18.46 -3.76 10.94
N LEU A 4 -18.11 -3.40 9.71
CA LEU A 4 -16.93 -2.59 9.41
C LEU A 4 -16.97 -1.31 10.25
N MET A 5 -15.91 -1.03 10.97
CA MET A 5 -15.78 0.17 11.78
C MET A 5 -15.78 1.39 10.86
N LYS A 6 -16.74 2.30 11.02
CA LYS A 6 -16.75 3.56 10.25
C LYS A 6 -15.47 4.37 10.56
N LYS A 7 -14.96 5.13 9.59
CA LYS A 7 -13.76 6.00 9.73
C LYS A 7 -13.78 6.86 11.00
N SER A 8 -14.96 7.37 11.40
CA SER A 8 -15.16 8.13 12.64
C SER A 8 -14.95 7.28 13.91
N GLN A 9 -15.39 6.03 13.90
CA GLN A 9 -15.23 5.10 15.02
C GLN A 9 -13.78 4.67 15.16
N PHE A 10 -13.09 4.45 14.02
CA PHE A 10 -11.67 4.15 14.00
C PHE A 10 -10.83 5.34 14.51
N ARG A 11 -11.14 6.58 14.09
CA ARG A 11 -10.49 7.78 14.64
C ARG A 11 -10.69 7.90 16.15
N ALA A 12 -11.90 7.66 16.64
CA ALA A 12 -12.18 7.66 18.08
C ALA A 12 -11.41 6.57 18.83
N TYR A 13 -11.28 5.36 18.23
CA TYR A 13 -10.45 4.28 18.76
C TYR A 13 -8.98 4.68 18.84
N VAL A 14 -8.42 5.23 17.75
CA VAL A 14 -7.03 5.71 17.71
C VAL A 14 -6.78 6.81 18.73
N GLU A 15 -7.68 7.79 18.87
CA GLU A 15 -7.59 8.84 19.89
C GLU A 15 -7.66 8.28 21.33
N GLY A 16 -8.50 7.30 21.56
CA GLY A 16 -8.57 6.58 22.85
C GLY A 16 -7.26 5.84 23.17
N GLN A 17 -6.65 5.22 22.16
CA GLN A 17 -5.39 4.49 22.30
C GLN A 17 -4.18 5.41 22.48
N LYS A 18 -4.17 6.63 21.92
CA LYS A 18 -3.09 7.62 22.08
C LYS A 18 -2.75 7.92 23.55
N LYS A 19 -3.72 7.81 24.44
CA LYS A 19 -3.52 8.05 25.88
C LYS A 19 -2.81 6.90 26.61
N GLN A 20 -2.73 5.71 26.00
CA GLN A 20 -2.24 4.51 26.67
C GLN A 20 -0.93 3.94 26.10
N VAL A 21 -0.32 4.56 25.07
CA VAL A 21 0.65 3.88 24.22
C VAL A 21 2.05 4.51 24.25
N LYS A 22 3.08 3.66 24.46
CA LYS A 22 4.51 3.99 24.26
C LYS A 22 4.79 4.33 22.78
N SER A 23 5.78 5.19 22.53
CA SER A 23 6.08 5.84 21.23
C SER A 23 6.08 4.95 19.97
N GLY A 24 6.50 3.68 20.07
CA GLY A 24 6.53 2.75 18.94
C GLY A 24 5.15 2.36 18.42
N ARG A 25 4.21 2.10 19.33
CA ARG A 25 2.83 1.75 18.98
C ARG A 25 2.03 2.90 18.39
N LEU A 26 2.41 4.15 18.71
CA LEU A 26 1.82 5.34 18.10
C LEU A 26 2.17 5.46 16.63
N TYR A 27 3.38 5.07 16.24
CA TYR A 27 3.80 4.99 14.83
C TYR A 27 2.94 3.99 14.05
N GLU A 28 2.79 2.77 14.58
CA GLU A 28 1.95 1.72 13.96
C GLU A 28 0.50 2.18 13.76
N LEU A 29 -0.10 2.86 14.74
CA LEU A 29 -1.47 3.39 14.62
C LEU A 29 -1.60 4.49 13.55
N LYS A 30 -0.58 5.32 13.39
CA LYS A 30 -0.56 6.36 12.33
C LYS A 30 -0.43 5.74 10.95
N MET A 31 0.44 4.74 10.82
CA MET A 31 0.59 3.99 9.58
C MET A 31 -0.71 3.28 9.23
N PHE A 32 -1.37 2.66 10.20
CA PHE A 32 -2.67 2.02 10.01
C PHE A 32 -3.71 2.97 9.44
N SER A 33 -3.83 4.21 9.96
CA SER A 33 -4.76 5.21 9.42
C SER A 33 -4.47 5.54 7.95
N LYS A 34 -3.20 5.69 7.59
CA LYS A 34 -2.80 5.95 6.19
C LYS A 34 -3.15 4.79 5.26
N HIS A 35 -2.97 3.56 5.72
CA HIS A 35 -3.34 2.38 4.93
C HIS A 35 -4.86 2.31 4.72
N ILE A 36 -5.65 2.60 5.75
CA ILE A 36 -7.11 2.69 5.63
C ILE A 36 -7.51 3.76 4.61
N ASP A 37 -6.93 4.97 4.71
CA ASP A 37 -7.22 6.07 3.77
C ASP A 37 -6.95 5.65 2.31
N MET A 38 -5.88 4.91 2.06
CA MET A 38 -5.53 4.41 0.72
C MET A 38 -6.46 3.28 0.25
N LEU A 39 -6.82 2.37 1.14
CA LEU A 39 -7.71 1.26 0.84
C LEU A 39 -9.16 1.71 0.65
N GLU A 40 -9.61 2.80 1.30
CA GLU A 40 -10.90 3.42 1.02
C GLU A 40 -10.98 3.94 -0.41
N GLN A 41 -9.87 4.41 -1.00
CA GLN A 41 -9.85 4.78 -2.43
C GLN A 41 -10.02 3.55 -3.32
N LEU A 42 -9.42 2.42 -2.95
CA LEU A 42 -9.62 1.15 -3.65
C LEU A 42 -11.08 0.71 -3.58
N ASP A 43 -11.73 0.81 -2.43
CA ASP A 43 -13.15 0.51 -2.25
C ASP A 43 -14.03 1.36 -3.18
N LEU A 44 -13.80 2.67 -3.25
CA LEU A 44 -14.55 3.59 -4.12
C LEU A 44 -14.41 3.26 -5.61
N LEU A 45 -13.23 2.83 -6.04
CA LEU A 45 -12.96 2.50 -7.44
C LEU A 45 -13.62 1.20 -7.90
N VAL A 46 -13.81 0.27 -6.97
CA VAL A 46 -14.42 -1.03 -7.28
C VAL A 46 -15.94 -1.03 -7.09
N ASP A 47 -16.45 -0.23 -6.15
CA ASP A 47 -17.90 -0.02 -5.98
C ASP A 47 -18.54 0.76 -7.14
N ASN A 48 -17.73 1.42 -8.00
CA ASN A 48 -18.20 2.11 -9.20
C ASN A 48 -17.86 1.28 -10.46
N PRO A 49 -18.63 0.23 -10.77
CA PRO A 49 -18.35 -0.63 -11.91
C PRO A 49 -18.48 0.16 -13.20
N GLN A 50 -17.47 0.10 -14.06
CA GLN A 50 -17.54 0.59 -15.44
C GLN A 50 -18.73 -0.06 -16.14
N PRO A 51 -19.44 0.67 -17.03
CA PRO A 51 -20.62 0.15 -17.72
C PRO A 51 -20.32 -1.20 -18.41
N GLY A 52 -21.08 -2.23 -18.10
CA GLY A 52 -20.98 -3.55 -18.74
C GLY A 52 -20.33 -4.66 -17.92
N ARG A 53 -19.93 -4.45 -16.67
CA ARG A 53 -19.51 -5.52 -15.76
C ARG A 53 -20.60 -5.87 -14.77
N GLU A 54 -20.87 -7.19 -14.59
CA GLU A 54 -21.75 -7.68 -13.54
C GLU A 54 -21.28 -7.18 -12.17
N LYS A 55 -22.25 -6.75 -11.37
CA LYS A 55 -22.06 -6.31 -9.99
C LYS A 55 -21.69 -7.52 -9.12
N VAL A 56 -20.41 -7.89 -9.11
CA VAL A 56 -19.89 -8.72 -8.01
C VAL A 56 -19.94 -7.84 -6.77
N LEU A 57 -20.62 -8.30 -5.73
CA LEU A 57 -20.60 -7.58 -4.45
C LEU A 57 -19.15 -7.46 -4.01
N TRP A 58 -18.67 -6.23 -3.87
CA TRP A 58 -17.26 -5.94 -3.52
C TRP A 58 -16.79 -6.69 -2.26
N GLN A 59 -17.71 -6.94 -1.33
CA GLN A 59 -17.42 -7.72 -0.12
C GLN A 59 -17.07 -9.18 -0.44
N ASP A 60 -17.74 -9.79 -1.41
CA ASP A 60 -17.44 -11.16 -1.84
C ASP A 60 -16.12 -11.21 -2.61
N TYR A 61 -15.83 -10.17 -3.39
CA TYR A 61 -14.54 -10.03 -4.08
C TYR A 61 -13.39 -9.92 -3.08
N LYS A 62 -13.48 -9.04 -2.07
CA LYS A 62 -12.45 -8.91 -1.02
C LYS A 62 -12.17 -10.21 -0.29
N ALA A 63 -13.21 -10.95 0.08
CA ALA A 63 -13.07 -12.24 0.74
C ALA A 63 -12.37 -13.28 -0.14
N GLY A 64 -12.50 -13.17 -1.47
CA GLY A 64 -11.89 -14.06 -2.46
C GLY A 64 -10.47 -13.68 -2.89
N CYS A 65 -10.06 -12.41 -2.74
CA CYS A 65 -8.79 -11.89 -3.24
C CYS A 65 -7.57 -12.42 -2.49
N ASP A 66 -6.58 -12.85 -3.25
CA ASP A 66 -5.23 -13.10 -2.75
C ASP A 66 -4.42 -11.81 -2.82
N VAL A 67 -3.92 -11.34 -1.68
CA VAL A 67 -3.21 -10.07 -1.53
C VAL A 67 -1.79 -10.29 -1.07
N LEU A 68 -0.82 -9.66 -1.74
CA LEU A 68 0.57 -9.61 -1.34
C LEU A 68 0.94 -8.21 -0.85
N CYS A 69 1.35 -8.10 0.42
CA CYS A 69 1.93 -6.90 1.00
C CYS A 69 3.46 -7.00 0.99
N ILE A 70 4.13 -6.10 0.27
CA ILE A 70 5.59 -6.06 0.13
C ILE A 70 6.16 -4.96 1.04
N GLY A 71 7.13 -5.32 1.88
CA GLY A 71 7.69 -4.44 2.90
C GLY A 71 6.82 -4.34 4.15
N ALA A 72 6.04 -5.37 4.44
CA ALA A 72 5.03 -5.39 5.49
C ALA A 72 5.59 -5.49 6.92
N ARG A 73 6.80 -5.16 7.12
CA ARG A 73 7.66 -5.27 8.31
C ARG A 73 6.96 -5.51 9.67
N TYR A 74 5.96 -4.68 10.01
CA TYR A 74 5.18 -4.76 11.25
C TYR A 74 3.77 -5.33 11.03
N GLY A 75 3.41 -5.70 9.80
CA GLY A 75 2.09 -6.25 9.46
C GLY A 75 0.92 -5.25 9.52
N VAL A 76 1.20 -3.95 9.56
CA VAL A 76 0.17 -2.90 9.71
C VAL A 76 -0.74 -2.85 8.50
N GLU A 77 -0.17 -3.00 7.30
CA GLU A 77 -0.89 -3.09 6.02
C GLU A 77 -1.83 -4.30 6.00
N MET A 78 -1.32 -5.45 6.46
CA MET A 78 -2.11 -6.68 6.53
C MET A 78 -3.28 -6.54 7.50
N LEU A 79 -3.04 -5.87 8.64
CA LEU A 79 -4.10 -5.58 9.60
C LEU A 79 -5.16 -4.67 8.98
N ALA A 80 -4.75 -3.59 8.30
CA ALA A 80 -5.65 -2.66 7.62
C ALA A 80 -6.53 -3.38 6.58
N LEU A 81 -5.94 -4.23 5.74
CA LEU A 81 -6.65 -5.05 4.76
C LEU A 81 -7.68 -5.97 5.42
N ARG A 82 -7.29 -6.65 6.50
CA ARG A 82 -8.20 -7.54 7.26
C ARG A 82 -9.38 -6.77 7.87
N GLU A 83 -9.14 -5.59 8.42
CA GLU A 83 -10.20 -4.70 8.94
C GLU A 83 -11.12 -4.18 7.84
N MET A 84 -10.62 -4.04 6.61
CA MET A 84 -11.39 -3.68 5.41
C MET A 84 -12.18 -4.85 4.81
N GLY A 85 -12.10 -6.06 5.39
CA GLY A 85 -12.88 -7.22 5.01
C GLY A 85 -12.17 -8.23 4.10
N PHE A 86 -10.88 -8.07 3.85
CA PHE A 86 -10.09 -9.10 3.17
C PHE A 86 -9.89 -10.33 4.08
N SER A 87 -9.94 -11.52 3.50
CA SER A 87 -9.77 -12.76 4.26
C SER A 87 -8.36 -12.85 4.86
N PRO A 88 -8.22 -13.06 6.20
CA PRO A 88 -6.91 -13.16 6.84
C PRO A 88 -5.98 -14.21 6.22
N ASN A 89 -6.54 -15.32 5.72
CA ASN A 89 -5.78 -16.41 5.12
C ASN A 89 -5.30 -16.09 3.70
N LYS A 90 -5.79 -15.03 3.09
CA LYS A 90 -5.47 -14.59 1.73
C LYS A 90 -4.61 -13.33 1.70
N VAL A 91 -4.33 -12.72 2.84
CA VAL A 91 -3.43 -11.59 2.97
C VAL A 91 -2.07 -12.07 3.45
N VAL A 92 -1.08 -12.02 2.57
CA VAL A 92 0.30 -12.44 2.83
C VAL A 92 1.21 -11.22 2.87
N GLY A 93 1.96 -11.06 3.95
CA GLY A 93 3.00 -10.03 4.06
C GLY A 93 4.40 -10.62 3.96
N ILE A 94 5.28 -9.91 3.27
CA ILE A 94 6.71 -10.21 3.22
C ILE A 94 7.55 -8.99 3.58
N ASP A 95 8.70 -9.25 4.17
CA ASP A 95 9.74 -8.25 4.43
C ASP A 95 11.11 -8.93 4.51
N LEU A 96 12.18 -8.22 4.19
CA LEU A 96 13.55 -8.74 4.33
C LEU A 96 13.92 -8.90 5.82
N TYR A 97 13.38 -8.03 6.68
CA TYR A 97 13.59 -8.01 8.13
C TYR A 97 12.26 -7.90 8.90
N PRO A 98 11.41 -8.95 8.87
CA PRO A 98 10.10 -8.90 9.51
C PRO A 98 10.19 -8.69 11.02
N ARG A 99 9.21 -7.96 11.56
CA ARG A 99 9.04 -7.70 13.00
C ARG A 99 7.73 -8.25 13.55
N ALA A 100 6.79 -8.58 12.69
CA ALA A 100 5.55 -9.29 13.07
C ALA A 100 5.67 -10.77 12.75
N ALA A 101 5.08 -11.62 13.59
CA ALA A 101 5.19 -13.08 13.48
C ALA A 101 4.48 -13.66 12.24
N ASP A 102 3.48 -12.96 11.72
CA ASP A 102 2.71 -13.35 10.53
C ASP A 102 3.25 -12.76 9.22
N VAL A 103 4.34 -11.98 9.29
CA VAL A 103 5.08 -11.50 8.11
C VAL A 103 6.21 -12.47 7.77
N ARG A 104 6.25 -12.94 6.53
CA ARG A 104 7.27 -13.89 6.06
C ARG A 104 8.56 -13.16 5.69
N ARG A 105 9.69 -13.77 6.01
CA ARG A 105 10.98 -13.26 5.53
C ARG A 105 11.15 -13.63 4.06
N ALA A 106 11.24 -12.62 3.19
CA ALA A 106 11.50 -12.78 1.76
C ALA A 106 12.06 -11.51 1.13
N ASP A 107 12.76 -11.70 0.01
CA ASP A 107 13.31 -10.61 -0.81
C ASP A 107 12.32 -10.26 -1.93
N MET A 108 12.01 -8.98 -2.12
CA MET A 108 11.14 -8.53 -3.21
C MET A 108 11.74 -8.73 -4.60
N HIS A 109 13.06 -8.93 -4.69
CA HIS A 109 13.77 -9.20 -5.95
C HIS A 109 13.73 -10.67 -6.37
N GLU A 110 13.23 -11.56 -5.48
CA GLU A 110 13.08 -12.99 -5.73
C GLU A 110 11.93 -13.52 -4.90
N LEU A 111 10.70 -13.27 -5.36
CA LEU A 111 9.49 -13.59 -4.63
C LEU A 111 9.24 -15.11 -4.59
N PRO A 112 9.08 -15.72 -3.40
CA PRO A 112 8.90 -17.16 -3.24
C PRO A 112 7.47 -17.62 -3.55
N PHE A 113 6.90 -17.08 -4.64
CA PHE A 113 5.55 -17.40 -5.09
C PHE A 113 5.54 -17.77 -6.57
N GLY A 114 4.61 -18.61 -6.96
CA GLY A 114 4.37 -18.94 -8.36
C GLY A 114 3.85 -17.74 -9.17
N PRO A 115 3.88 -17.82 -10.52
CA PRO A 115 3.31 -16.78 -11.36
C PRO A 115 1.79 -16.69 -11.15
N ALA A 116 1.23 -15.50 -11.38
CA ALA A 116 -0.21 -15.24 -11.30
C ALA A 116 -0.87 -15.73 -9.98
N ALA A 117 -0.23 -15.47 -8.86
CA ALA A 117 -0.68 -15.91 -7.54
C ALA A 117 -1.60 -14.89 -6.85
N PHE A 118 -1.48 -13.59 -7.17
CA PHE A 118 -2.13 -12.52 -6.42
C PHE A 118 -3.03 -11.65 -7.30
N ASP A 119 -4.18 -11.26 -6.72
CA ASP A 119 -5.13 -10.32 -7.29
C ASP A 119 -4.75 -8.88 -6.98
N ILE A 120 -4.10 -8.66 -5.83
CA ILE A 120 -3.65 -7.34 -5.39
C ILE A 120 -2.20 -7.42 -4.91
N VAL A 121 -1.38 -6.47 -5.37
CA VAL A 121 -0.03 -6.23 -4.83
C VAL A 121 -0.04 -4.86 -4.16
N TYR A 122 0.24 -4.85 -2.86
CA TYR A 122 0.28 -3.66 -2.02
C TYR A 122 1.72 -3.37 -1.59
N SER A 123 2.19 -2.14 -1.81
CA SER A 123 3.53 -1.71 -1.40
C SER A 123 3.51 -0.25 -0.94
N HIS A 124 4.00 0.00 0.27
CA HIS A 124 4.00 1.32 0.88
C HIS A 124 5.40 1.67 1.38
N HIS A 125 6.02 2.71 0.79
CA HIS A 125 7.39 3.14 1.13
C HIS A 125 8.39 1.98 1.18
N THR A 126 8.48 1.21 0.11
CA THR A 126 9.34 0.01 0.04
C THR A 126 10.14 -0.04 -1.25
N LEU A 127 9.56 0.43 -2.37
CA LEU A 127 10.21 0.38 -3.66
C LEU A 127 11.46 1.27 -3.72
N ASP A 128 11.45 2.37 -3.00
CA ASP A 128 12.56 3.31 -2.80
C ASP A 128 13.79 2.69 -2.11
N HIS A 129 13.56 1.65 -1.28
CA HIS A 129 14.63 0.86 -0.65
C HIS A 129 15.13 -0.30 -1.52
N SER A 130 14.63 -0.44 -2.74
CA SER A 130 15.03 -1.52 -3.65
C SER A 130 16.43 -1.28 -4.24
N LEU A 131 17.30 -2.28 -4.18
CA LEU A 131 18.61 -2.25 -4.85
C LEU A 131 18.48 -2.32 -6.39
N ASP A 132 17.41 -2.95 -6.88
CA ASP A 132 17.06 -3.04 -8.30
C ASP A 132 15.53 -2.98 -8.47
N PRO A 133 14.97 -1.78 -8.60
CA PRO A 133 13.52 -1.62 -8.70
C PRO A 133 12.94 -2.27 -9.95
N ARG A 134 13.73 -2.44 -11.03
CA ARG A 134 13.26 -3.12 -12.24
C ARG A 134 13.06 -4.60 -11.98
N LYS A 135 14.01 -5.23 -11.28
CA LYS A 135 13.91 -6.63 -10.88
C LYS A 135 12.76 -6.85 -9.91
N ALA A 136 12.64 -5.99 -8.88
CA ALA A 136 11.54 -6.06 -7.92
C ALA A 136 10.17 -5.94 -8.61
N LEU A 137 10.00 -4.97 -9.49
CA LEU A 137 8.77 -4.77 -10.25
C LEU A 137 8.49 -5.91 -11.24
N ALA A 138 9.52 -6.51 -11.85
CA ALA A 138 9.36 -7.69 -12.71
C ALA A 138 8.84 -8.91 -11.92
N GLU A 139 9.33 -9.12 -10.70
CA GLU A 139 8.81 -10.15 -9.80
C GLU A 139 7.37 -9.88 -9.36
N MET A 140 7.05 -8.62 -9.01
CA MET A 140 5.68 -8.21 -8.69
C MET A 140 4.74 -8.47 -9.88
N ALA A 141 5.18 -8.15 -11.11
CA ALA A 141 4.41 -8.43 -12.32
C ALA A 141 4.24 -9.94 -12.56
N ARG A 142 5.29 -10.73 -12.34
CA ARG A 142 5.25 -12.18 -12.50
C ARG A 142 4.23 -12.85 -11.58
N VAL A 143 4.19 -12.41 -10.31
CA VAL A 143 3.27 -13.00 -9.33
C VAL A 143 1.85 -12.44 -9.41
N SER A 144 1.65 -11.38 -10.15
CA SER A 144 0.35 -10.73 -10.36
C SER A 144 -0.50 -11.49 -11.37
N ARG A 145 -1.78 -11.69 -11.05
CA ARG A 145 -2.76 -12.23 -12.02
C ARG A 145 -3.04 -11.22 -13.14
N PRO A 146 -3.45 -11.68 -14.32
CA PRO A 146 -4.02 -10.80 -15.33
C PRO A 146 -5.19 -9.99 -14.76
N GLY A 147 -5.17 -8.66 -14.93
CA GLY A 147 -6.18 -7.77 -14.36
C GLY A 147 -6.04 -7.48 -12.87
N SER A 148 -4.96 -7.92 -12.24
CA SER A 148 -4.61 -7.59 -10.85
C SER A 148 -4.52 -6.09 -10.62
N VAL A 149 -4.69 -5.68 -9.38
CA VAL A 149 -4.55 -4.28 -8.96
C VAL A 149 -3.25 -4.09 -8.17
N TRP A 150 -2.54 -3.02 -8.47
CA TRP A 150 -1.37 -2.58 -7.72
C TRP A 150 -1.72 -1.33 -6.92
N VAL A 151 -1.40 -1.35 -5.64
CA VAL A 151 -1.62 -0.24 -4.70
C VAL A 151 -0.26 0.17 -4.16
N PHE A 152 0.21 1.34 -4.57
CA PHE A 152 1.55 1.81 -4.25
C PHE A 152 1.53 3.19 -3.59
N THR A 153 2.40 3.36 -2.61
CA THR A 153 2.84 4.68 -2.11
C THR A 153 4.35 4.72 -2.25
N VAL A 154 4.86 5.65 -3.04
CA VAL A 154 6.29 5.78 -3.32
C VAL A 154 6.73 7.21 -3.07
N PRO A 155 7.79 7.43 -2.27
CA PRO A 155 8.39 8.75 -2.12
C PRO A 155 9.11 9.18 -3.40
N TYR A 156 9.23 10.50 -3.59
CA TYR A 156 10.01 11.12 -4.65
C TYR A 156 10.67 12.39 -4.11
N ASN A 157 11.78 12.81 -4.73
CA ASN A 157 12.65 13.89 -4.21
C ASN A 157 13.08 13.65 -2.76
N ASP A 158 13.35 12.40 -2.40
CA ASP A 158 13.86 12.03 -1.08
C ASP A 158 15.32 11.59 -1.21
N HIS A 159 16.23 12.53 -1.17
CA HIS A 159 17.67 12.26 -1.25
C HIS A 159 18.22 11.75 0.10
N GLY A 160 17.48 10.88 0.77
CA GLY A 160 17.90 10.29 2.05
C GLY A 160 19.03 9.28 1.86
N PRO A 161 19.94 9.14 2.85
CA PRO A 161 21.06 8.18 2.77
C PRO A 161 20.62 6.72 2.84
N GLU A 162 19.35 6.45 3.16
CA GLU A 162 18.77 5.11 3.27
C GLU A 162 18.03 4.69 1.98
N GLU A 163 17.86 5.61 1.01
CA GLU A 163 17.17 5.38 -0.24
C GLU A 163 18.14 4.76 -1.26
N SER A 164 17.72 3.66 -1.85
CA SER A 164 18.49 3.01 -2.94
C SER A 164 18.08 3.53 -4.31
N VAL A 165 16.87 4.07 -4.42
CA VAL A 165 16.31 4.66 -5.64
C VAL A 165 15.69 5.99 -5.30
N ASP A 166 16.16 7.03 -5.97
CA ASP A 166 15.59 8.35 -5.91
C ASP A 166 14.79 8.61 -7.18
N PHE A 167 13.51 8.87 -7.02
CA PHE A 167 12.65 9.29 -8.12
C PHE A 167 12.55 10.80 -8.11
N ASP A 168 12.90 11.44 -9.23
CA ASP A 168 12.89 12.90 -9.34
C ASP A 168 11.48 13.49 -9.40
N SER A 169 10.49 12.69 -9.79
CA SER A 169 9.12 13.16 -9.95
C SER A 169 8.09 12.06 -9.79
N PRO A 170 6.82 12.42 -9.48
CA PRO A 170 5.74 11.45 -9.46
C PRO A 170 5.46 10.81 -10.83
N ASP A 171 5.73 11.52 -11.94
CA ASP A 171 5.57 10.98 -13.29
C ASP A 171 6.61 9.89 -13.59
N GLU A 172 7.80 10.02 -13.06
CA GLU A 172 8.83 8.99 -13.18
C GLU A 172 8.37 7.71 -12.46
N VAL A 173 7.88 7.82 -11.23
CA VAL A 173 7.30 6.68 -10.49
C VAL A 173 6.19 6.01 -11.29
N VAL A 174 5.25 6.80 -11.80
CA VAL A 174 4.13 6.30 -12.64
C VAL A 174 4.67 5.56 -13.86
N GLY A 175 5.64 6.16 -14.57
CA GLY A 175 6.27 5.55 -15.75
C GLY A 175 6.92 4.20 -15.46
N TYR A 176 7.63 4.08 -14.34
CA TYR A 176 8.22 2.82 -13.91
C TYR A 176 7.17 1.74 -13.65
N LEU A 177 6.12 2.08 -12.88
CA LEU A 177 5.07 1.14 -12.52
C LEU A 177 4.25 0.68 -13.73
N LEU A 178 3.83 1.62 -14.60
CA LEU A 178 3.08 1.30 -15.82
C LEU A 178 3.90 0.42 -16.78
N LYS A 179 5.19 0.73 -16.95
CA LYS A 179 6.08 -0.07 -17.79
C LYS A 179 6.22 -1.50 -17.29
N ALA A 180 6.35 -1.67 -15.97
CA ALA A 180 6.50 -3.00 -15.36
C ALA A 180 5.21 -3.81 -15.41
N LYS A 181 4.06 -3.16 -15.16
CA LYS A 181 2.75 -3.82 -15.16
C LYS A 181 2.28 -4.19 -16.57
N GLY A 182 2.71 -3.46 -17.59
CA GLY A 182 2.53 -3.82 -18.99
C GLY A 182 1.64 -2.87 -19.80
N LYS A 183 1.54 -3.17 -21.11
CA LYS A 183 0.92 -2.27 -22.12
C LYS A 183 -0.56 -1.91 -21.88
N LYS A 184 -1.27 -2.70 -21.10
CA LYS A 184 -2.70 -2.45 -20.78
C LYS A 184 -2.90 -1.82 -19.42
N ALA A 185 -1.81 -1.49 -18.73
CA ALA A 185 -1.89 -0.88 -17.42
C ALA A 185 -2.46 0.54 -17.48
N GLU A 186 -3.34 0.86 -16.56
CA GLU A 186 -3.98 2.16 -16.42
C GLU A 186 -3.93 2.64 -14.97
N VAL A 187 -3.75 3.93 -14.78
CA VAL A 187 -3.82 4.57 -13.47
C VAL A 187 -5.29 4.83 -13.14
N LEU A 188 -5.81 4.14 -12.13
CA LEU A 188 -7.17 4.32 -11.62
C LEU A 188 -7.27 5.44 -10.60
N TYR A 189 -6.20 5.66 -9.84
CA TYR A 189 -6.10 6.68 -8.81
C TYR A 189 -4.67 7.20 -8.72
N ARG A 190 -4.54 8.52 -8.58
CA ARG A 190 -3.28 9.22 -8.32
C ARG A 190 -3.51 10.36 -7.34
N GLN A 191 -2.73 10.40 -6.29
CA GLN A 191 -2.66 11.50 -5.36
C GLN A 191 -1.20 11.85 -5.08
N GLU A 192 -0.89 13.11 -5.18
CA GLU A 192 0.42 13.64 -4.80
C GLU A 192 0.32 14.33 -3.44
N VAL A 193 1.22 13.96 -2.56
CA VAL A 193 1.36 14.59 -1.25
C VAL A 193 2.67 15.35 -1.25
N VAL A 194 2.58 16.68 -1.31
CA VAL A 194 3.75 17.57 -1.33
C VAL A 194 3.98 18.11 0.08
N ARG A 195 5.22 18.07 0.53
CA ARG A 195 5.65 18.66 1.80
C ARG A 195 6.30 20.00 1.56
N THR A 196 5.86 21.00 2.27
CA THR A 196 6.51 22.32 2.26
C THR A 196 7.70 22.33 3.20
N ALA A 197 8.69 23.21 2.91
CA ALA A 197 9.87 23.42 3.76
C ALA A 197 9.54 23.80 5.22
N ALA A 198 8.32 24.26 5.48
CA ALA A 198 7.80 24.55 6.82
C ALA A 198 7.24 23.31 7.55
N GLY A 199 7.30 22.12 6.94
CA GLY A 199 6.79 20.88 7.54
C GLY A 199 5.28 20.76 7.53
N HIS A 200 4.58 21.60 6.77
CA HIS A 200 3.13 21.50 6.58
C HIS A 200 2.82 20.52 5.45
N VAL A 201 1.98 19.55 5.74
CA VAL A 201 1.38 18.65 4.76
C VAL A 201 0.10 19.33 4.25
N LEU A 202 0.01 19.54 2.94
CA LEU A 202 -1.23 19.97 2.27
C LEU A 202 -1.82 18.78 1.50
N PRO A 203 -3.09 18.44 1.66
CA PRO A 203 -4.05 18.74 2.74
C PRO A 203 -4.35 17.48 3.54
N THR A 204 -4.09 17.23 4.63
CA THR A 204 -4.43 16.15 5.55
C THR A 204 -3.26 15.40 6.17
N ASP A 205 -2.39 16.00 6.91
CA ASP A 205 -1.94 15.34 8.13
C ASP A 205 -0.78 16.05 8.80
N THR A 206 -1.07 16.57 9.92
CA THR A 206 -0.23 17.40 10.75
C THR A 206 0.90 16.67 11.46
N TRP A 207 1.30 15.45 11.01
CA TRP A 207 2.31 14.75 11.80
C TRP A 207 3.11 13.69 11.04
N LEU A 208 4.21 14.13 10.43
CA LEU A 208 5.32 13.23 10.11
C LEU A 208 6.65 13.91 10.50
N PRO A 209 7.65 13.16 10.96
CA PRO A 209 8.97 13.73 11.27
C PRO A 209 9.53 14.45 10.06
N ARG A 210 10.34 15.48 10.25
CA ARG A 210 10.95 16.38 9.26
C ARG A 210 11.76 15.71 8.12
N LYS A 211 11.74 14.38 8.01
CA LYS A 211 12.56 13.58 7.08
C LYS A 211 11.78 12.89 5.95
N TRP A 212 10.48 13.07 5.84
CA TRP A 212 9.75 12.32 4.83
C TRP A 212 9.49 13.18 3.61
N ALA A 213 9.91 12.66 2.48
CA ALA A 213 9.77 13.19 1.15
C ALA A 213 8.33 13.43 0.73
N ASN A 214 8.19 14.08 -0.38
CA ASN A 214 6.96 14.04 -1.17
C ASN A 214 6.62 12.59 -1.48
N GLU A 215 5.35 12.25 -1.55
CA GLU A 215 4.92 10.89 -1.90
C GLU A 215 3.85 10.93 -2.98
N VAL A 216 3.87 9.95 -3.86
CA VAL A 216 2.77 9.67 -4.79
C VAL A 216 2.08 8.38 -4.39
N ARG A 217 0.74 8.44 -4.33
CA ARG A 217 -0.14 7.32 -4.03
C ARG A 217 -0.86 6.91 -5.30
N LEU A 218 -0.80 5.64 -5.64
CA LEU A 218 -1.24 5.11 -6.92
C LEU A 218 -2.06 3.85 -6.75
N ILE A 219 -3.15 3.75 -7.51
CA ILE A 219 -3.84 2.49 -7.78
C ILE A 219 -3.77 2.28 -9.29
N ILE A 220 -3.22 1.14 -9.70
CA ILE A 220 -2.96 0.79 -11.10
C ILE A 220 -3.56 -0.59 -11.37
N ARG A 221 -4.33 -0.67 -12.46
CA ARG A 221 -4.87 -1.95 -12.95
C ARG A 221 -4.20 -2.37 -14.25
#